data_cdf4728634b60bf809ad40e1b058efe5
#
_entry.id   cdf4728634b60bf809ad40e1b058efe5
#
_cell.length_a   1.000
_cell.length_b   1.000
_cell.length_c   1.000
_cell.angle_alpha   90.00
_cell.angle_beta   90.00
_cell.angle_gamma   90.00
#
_symmetry.space_group_name_H-M   'P 1'
#
loop_
_entity.id
_entity.type
_entity.pdbx_description
1 polymer ?
#
loop_
_entity_poly.entity_id
_entity_poly.type
_entity_poly.pdbx_seq_one_letter_code
_entity_poly.pdbx_strand_id
1 'polypeptide(L)'
;VIPVCAKPECDHKSSSCNAFFGNGAALRSIYYYRGYIYYFGLSNGMAQLCRMDKSGTTREVIGELIPNDGVDSIRAVFQGEYAFIYDGSGLADEQETTKSIIEVSLTSGDKKIVYEVTGKGISITNVKCFGDKIFFTVREADSISDKAISVHSRGLFSYSCSNDEIEEVSGQNINDYYVVDGTMYYFVTGEGLYKIDIGSDISQKIWESTEQCDMCSVSSDGEYIYLNNHKYCYYMWELYGFSENRYIVIDKGGNVINEILCPDALALYFGDDR
;
A
#
# COMPACT_ATOMS: atom_id res chain seq x y z
N VAL A 1 -26.90 3.12 0.74
CA VAL A 1 -25.71 3.93 1.03
C VAL A 1 -26.18 5.27 1.58
N ILE A 2 -25.75 5.64 2.77
CA ILE A 2 -26.10 6.93 3.40
C ILE A 2 -24.86 7.82 3.25
N PRO A 3 -24.99 9.01 2.62
CA PRO A 3 -23.89 9.97 2.52
C PRO A 3 -23.45 10.47 3.91
N VAL A 4 -22.14 10.61 4.10
CA VAL A 4 -21.58 11.20 5.33
C VAL A 4 -21.68 12.71 5.24
N CYS A 5 -22.84 13.25 5.59
CA CYS A 5 -23.12 14.68 5.63
C CYS A 5 -24.20 14.97 6.68
N ALA A 6 -23.85 15.76 7.68
CA ALA A 6 -24.75 16.12 8.78
C ALA A 6 -25.69 17.30 8.46
N LYS A 7 -25.61 17.89 7.27
CA LYS A 7 -26.45 19.03 6.89
C LYS A 7 -27.88 18.58 6.61
N PRO A 8 -28.89 19.07 7.34
CA PRO A 8 -30.30 18.83 7.02
C PRO A 8 -30.60 19.31 5.59
N GLU A 9 -31.46 18.59 4.89
CA GLU A 9 -31.93 18.95 3.55
C GLU A 9 -30.83 19.07 2.46
N CYS A 10 -29.65 18.45 2.69
CA CYS A 10 -28.59 18.44 1.70
C CYS A 10 -28.92 17.44 0.58
N ASP A 11 -28.90 17.91 -0.67
CA ASP A 11 -29.10 17.05 -1.85
C ASP A 11 -27.88 16.22 -2.24
N HIS A 12 -26.73 16.44 -1.57
CA HIS A 12 -25.43 15.79 -1.77
C HIS A 12 -24.86 15.90 -3.20
N LYS A 13 -25.26 16.92 -3.96
CA LYS A 13 -24.89 17.08 -5.37
C LYS A 13 -23.98 18.26 -5.67
N SER A 14 -23.62 19.05 -4.68
CA SER A 14 -22.81 20.25 -4.86
C SER A 14 -21.63 20.32 -3.92
N SER A 15 -20.64 21.15 -4.24
CA SER A 15 -19.43 21.39 -3.46
C SER A 15 -19.70 21.96 -2.05
N SER A 16 -20.90 22.45 -1.79
CA SER A 16 -21.32 22.86 -0.45
C SER A 16 -21.63 21.69 0.48
N CYS A 17 -21.70 20.47 -0.06
CA CYS A 17 -21.89 19.25 0.71
C CYS A 17 -20.54 18.63 1.08
N ASN A 18 -20.32 18.31 2.36
CA ASN A 18 -19.09 17.68 2.80
C ASN A 18 -18.88 16.25 2.23
N ALA A 19 -19.97 15.55 1.89
CA ALA A 19 -19.92 14.24 1.24
C ALA A 19 -19.80 14.29 -0.30
N PHE A 20 -19.75 15.48 -0.90
CA PHE A 20 -19.57 15.64 -2.34
C PHE A 20 -18.10 15.84 -2.67
N PHE A 21 -17.51 14.90 -3.37
CA PHE A 21 -16.09 14.92 -3.71
C PHE A 21 -15.80 15.47 -5.12
N GLY A 22 -16.83 15.71 -5.95
CA GLY A 22 -16.64 16.23 -7.32
C GLY A 22 -15.79 15.29 -8.20
N ASN A 23 -15.36 15.81 -9.35
CA ASN A 23 -14.58 15.05 -10.33
C ASN A 23 -13.07 15.01 -10.02
N GLY A 24 -12.61 15.64 -8.96
CA GLY A 24 -11.18 15.78 -8.61
C GLY A 24 -10.76 15.06 -7.35
N ALA A 25 -11.60 14.22 -6.76
CA ALA A 25 -11.23 13.46 -5.58
C ALA A 25 -10.93 11.99 -5.93
N ALA A 26 -9.86 11.47 -5.39
CA ALA A 26 -9.50 10.06 -5.52
C ALA A 26 -10.50 9.20 -4.77
N LEU A 27 -11.47 8.65 -5.47
CA LEU A 27 -12.40 7.67 -4.90
C LEU A 27 -11.74 6.38 -4.43
N ARG A 28 -10.47 6.17 -4.76
CA ARG A 28 -9.70 4.95 -4.43
C ARG A 28 -8.87 5.05 -3.15
N SER A 29 -8.80 6.22 -2.53
CA SER A 29 -7.92 6.48 -1.39
C SER A 29 -8.67 7.19 -0.27
N ILE A 30 -9.63 6.45 0.31
CA ILE A 30 -10.39 6.89 1.49
C ILE A 30 -9.91 6.04 2.67
N TYR A 31 -9.53 6.70 3.76
CA TYR A 31 -8.98 6.06 4.94
C TYR A 31 -9.79 6.50 6.17
N TYR A 32 -10.05 5.57 7.09
CA TYR A 32 -10.56 5.90 8.41
C TYR A 32 -9.45 5.75 9.44
N TYR A 33 -9.14 6.84 10.14
CA TYR A 33 -8.10 6.82 11.16
C TYR A 33 -8.44 7.78 12.30
N ARG A 34 -8.39 7.30 13.55
CA ARG A 34 -8.60 8.07 14.78
C ARG A 34 -9.88 8.94 14.77
N GLY A 35 -10.97 8.39 14.25
CA GLY A 35 -12.26 9.09 14.25
C GLY A 35 -12.49 10.04 13.09
N TYR A 36 -11.54 10.14 12.15
CA TYR A 36 -11.62 10.96 10.96
C TYR A 36 -11.59 10.12 9.69
N ILE A 37 -12.20 10.66 8.64
CA ILE A 37 -12.12 10.14 7.27
C ILE A 37 -11.11 11.00 6.53
N TYR A 38 -10.04 10.40 6.04
CA TYR A 38 -9.00 11.06 5.24
C TYR A 38 -9.17 10.69 3.78
N TYR A 39 -8.83 11.61 2.91
CA TYR A 39 -8.88 11.42 1.46
C TYR A 39 -7.98 12.44 0.77
N PHE A 40 -7.68 12.19 -0.51
CA PHE A 40 -6.92 13.14 -1.31
C PHE A 40 -7.86 14.01 -2.15
N GLY A 41 -7.63 15.31 -2.13
CA GLY A 41 -8.22 16.29 -3.00
C GLY A 41 -7.19 16.81 -4.02
N LEU A 42 -7.67 17.39 -5.10
CA LEU A 42 -6.85 18.09 -6.09
C LEU A 42 -7.27 19.55 -6.14
N SER A 43 -6.32 20.46 -6.00
CA SER A 43 -6.54 21.90 -6.13
C SER A 43 -5.33 22.55 -6.79
N ASN A 44 -5.57 23.31 -7.87
CA ASN A 44 -4.54 24.01 -8.62
C ASN A 44 -3.36 23.13 -9.08
N GLY A 45 -3.62 21.87 -9.46
CA GLY A 45 -2.59 20.91 -9.84
C GLY A 45 -1.75 20.39 -8.67
N MET A 46 -2.19 20.64 -7.43
CA MET A 46 -1.56 20.11 -6.21
C MET A 46 -2.48 19.10 -5.55
N ALA A 47 -1.93 17.94 -5.22
CA ALA A 47 -2.59 16.98 -4.35
C ALA A 47 -2.62 17.54 -2.92
N GLN A 48 -3.76 17.38 -2.25
CA GLN A 48 -3.99 17.84 -0.88
C GLN A 48 -4.45 16.66 -0.02
N LEU A 49 -3.88 16.53 1.19
CA LEU A 49 -4.46 15.68 2.21
C LEU A 49 -5.61 16.42 2.89
N CYS A 50 -6.78 15.84 2.82
CA CYS A 50 -8.00 16.37 3.43
C CYS A 50 -8.49 15.42 4.52
N ARG A 51 -9.18 15.96 5.52
CA ARG A 51 -9.92 15.15 6.48
C ARG A 51 -11.32 15.67 6.70
N MET A 52 -12.18 14.76 7.13
CA MET A 52 -13.57 15.03 7.51
C MET A 52 -13.86 14.25 8.80
N ASP A 53 -14.62 14.84 9.72
CA ASP A 53 -15.12 14.09 10.86
C ASP A 53 -16.11 13.00 10.42
N LYS A 54 -16.27 11.97 11.24
CA LYS A 54 -17.15 10.83 10.93
C LYS A 54 -18.64 11.21 10.77
N SER A 55 -19.04 12.38 11.26
CA SER A 55 -20.41 12.90 11.13
C SER A 55 -20.61 13.73 9.85
N GLY A 56 -19.54 14.06 9.13
CA GLY A 56 -19.59 14.92 7.97
C GLY A 56 -19.87 16.39 8.26
N THR A 57 -19.67 16.82 9.52
CA THR A 57 -19.91 18.20 9.93
C THR A 57 -18.78 19.12 9.50
N THR A 58 -17.53 18.66 9.66
CA THR A 58 -16.34 19.42 9.31
C THR A 58 -15.61 18.79 8.13
N ARG A 59 -15.01 19.64 7.32
CA ARG A 59 -14.12 19.25 6.21
C ARG A 59 -12.99 20.27 6.12
N GLU A 60 -11.77 19.82 6.16
CA GLU A 60 -10.60 20.68 6.16
C GLU A 60 -9.45 20.11 5.32
N VAL A 61 -8.58 20.97 4.83
CA VAL A 61 -7.33 20.62 4.19
C VAL A 61 -6.25 20.60 5.27
N ILE A 62 -5.56 19.46 5.42
CA ILE A 62 -4.42 19.32 6.35
C ILE A 62 -3.18 19.95 5.73
N GLY A 63 -2.92 19.69 4.43
CA GLY A 63 -1.78 20.25 3.73
C GLY A 63 -1.79 19.96 2.24
N GLU A 64 -1.11 20.82 1.49
CA GLU A 64 -0.76 20.56 0.09
C GLU A 64 0.46 19.66 0.05
N LEU A 65 0.46 18.66 -0.84
CA LEU A 65 1.47 17.59 -0.86
C LEU A 65 2.48 17.77 -2.00
N ILE A 66 2.10 17.28 -3.15
CA ILE A 66 2.94 17.18 -4.35
C ILE A 66 2.18 17.69 -5.56
N PRO A 67 2.86 18.24 -6.58
CA PRO A 67 2.26 18.46 -7.89
C PRO A 67 1.74 17.14 -8.45
N ASN A 68 0.51 17.10 -8.91
CA ASN A 68 -0.09 15.88 -9.44
C ASN A 68 -1.22 16.21 -10.40
N ASP A 69 -1.24 15.52 -11.54
CA ASP A 69 -2.29 15.66 -12.55
C ASP A 69 -3.56 14.87 -12.18
N GLY A 70 -3.44 13.96 -11.23
CA GLY A 70 -4.52 13.15 -10.66
C GLY A 70 -4.08 12.55 -9.33
N VAL A 71 -5.03 12.17 -8.50
CA VAL A 71 -4.76 11.63 -7.16
C VAL A 71 -4.92 10.10 -7.08
N ASP A 72 -5.12 9.44 -8.21
CA ASP A 72 -5.46 8.01 -8.26
C ASP A 72 -4.31 7.09 -7.80
N SER A 73 -3.07 7.51 -7.99
CA SER A 73 -1.87 6.76 -7.60
C SER A 73 -1.37 7.08 -6.18
N ILE A 74 -1.86 8.18 -5.60
CA ILE A 74 -1.42 8.62 -4.27
C ILE A 74 -2.04 7.71 -3.19
N ARG A 75 -1.20 7.29 -2.26
CA ARG A 75 -1.56 6.41 -1.15
C ARG A 75 -1.06 7.01 0.16
N ALA A 76 -1.68 6.59 1.26
CA ALA A 76 -1.23 6.92 2.60
C ALA A 76 -1.28 5.70 3.51
N VAL A 77 -0.37 5.69 4.47
CA VAL A 77 -0.48 4.89 5.69
C VAL A 77 -0.40 5.82 6.88
N PHE A 78 -1.01 5.44 8.00
CA PHE A 78 -1.17 6.31 9.15
C PHE A 78 -0.53 5.69 10.38
N GLN A 79 0.20 6.50 11.15
CA GLN A 79 0.81 6.08 12.40
C GLN A 79 0.93 7.25 13.37
N GLY A 80 0.46 7.07 14.60
CA GLY A 80 0.50 8.12 15.61
C GLY A 80 -0.21 9.40 15.12
N GLU A 81 0.49 10.51 15.13
CA GLU A 81 0.02 11.83 14.70
C GLU A 81 0.44 12.15 13.24
N TYR A 82 0.83 11.14 12.46
CA TYR A 82 1.38 11.34 11.12
C TYR A 82 0.68 10.49 10.07
N ALA A 83 0.64 11.02 8.85
CA ALA A 83 0.37 10.27 7.62
C ALA A 83 1.66 10.19 6.80
N PHE A 84 1.95 9.01 6.26
CA PHE A 84 3.06 8.78 5.32
C PHE A 84 2.48 8.60 3.93
N ILE A 85 2.77 9.55 3.07
CA ILE A 85 2.15 9.71 1.76
C ILE A 85 3.17 9.41 0.68
N TYR A 86 2.76 8.63 -0.31
CA TYR A 86 3.61 8.24 -1.43
C TYR A 86 2.80 8.10 -2.72
N ASP A 87 3.49 8.22 -3.86
CA ASP A 87 2.95 7.93 -5.18
C ASP A 87 3.37 6.51 -5.59
N GLY A 88 2.40 5.61 -5.70
CA GLY A 88 2.61 4.22 -6.11
C GLY A 88 2.70 3.99 -7.61
N SER A 89 2.67 5.06 -8.44
CA SER A 89 2.87 4.98 -9.90
C SER A 89 4.35 4.93 -10.28
N GLY A 90 4.63 4.79 -11.55
CA GLY A 90 5.96 5.08 -12.13
C GLY A 90 6.66 3.91 -12.80
N LEU A 91 6.20 2.65 -12.63
CA LEU A 91 6.84 1.50 -13.26
C LEU A 91 6.85 1.54 -14.80
N ALA A 92 5.91 2.29 -15.41
CA ALA A 92 5.84 2.48 -16.86
C ALA A 92 6.56 3.75 -17.33
N ASP A 93 7.19 4.52 -16.44
CA ASP A 93 7.85 5.78 -16.79
C ASP A 93 9.18 5.52 -17.50
N GLU A 94 9.25 5.84 -18.79
CA GLU A 94 10.48 5.76 -19.57
C GLU A 94 11.46 6.89 -19.24
N GLN A 95 10.98 7.95 -18.62
CA GLN A 95 11.79 9.08 -18.15
C GLN A 95 12.23 8.88 -16.72
N GLU A 96 13.33 9.50 -16.37
CA GLU A 96 13.80 9.55 -14.99
C GLU A 96 12.82 10.36 -14.14
N THR A 97 12.32 9.74 -13.07
CA THR A 97 11.39 10.35 -12.12
C THR A 97 11.89 10.18 -10.69
N THR A 98 11.50 11.12 -9.83
CA THR A 98 11.80 11.04 -8.39
C THR A 98 10.54 10.65 -7.65
N LYS A 99 10.63 9.62 -6.83
CA LYS A 99 9.56 9.14 -5.94
C LYS A 99 9.97 9.35 -4.48
N SER A 100 9.03 9.75 -3.65
CA SER A 100 9.28 10.03 -2.24
C SER A 100 8.19 9.48 -1.33
N ILE A 101 8.56 9.26 -0.07
CA ILE A 101 7.61 9.12 1.04
C ILE A 101 7.67 10.42 1.83
N ILE A 102 6.51 11.03 2.03
CA ILE A 102 6.36 12.29 2.75
C ILE A 102 5.62 12.02 4.05
N GLU A 103 6.24 12.33 5.17
CA GLU A 103 5.59 12.40 6.47
C GLU A 103 4.82 13.72 6.58
N VAL A 104 3.57 13.67 6.99
CA VAL A 104 2.70 14.83 7.18
C VAL A 104 2.11 14.79 8.58
N SER A 105 2.34 15.85 9.35
CA SER A 105 1.68 16.00 10.66
C SER A 105 0.18 16.21 10.48
N LEU A 106 -0.63 15.35 11.11
CA LEU A 106 -2.09 15.46 11.06
C LEU A 106 -2.63 16.62 11.89
N THR A 107 -1.79 17.23 12.73
CA THR A 107 -2.14 18.35 13.60
C THR A 107 -1.75 19.69 13.00
N SER A 108 -0.50 19.83 12.52
CA SER A 108 0.03 21.10 12.01
C SER A 108 0.01 21.19 10.48
N GLY A 109 -0.05 20.07 9.77
CA GLY A 109 0.14 20.01 8.33
C GLY A 109 1.60 20.13 7.85
N ASP A 110 2.55 20.20 8.79
CA ASP A 110 3.97 20.25 8.47
C ASP A 110 4.40 18.98 7.75
N LYS A 111 5.33 19.13 6.78
CA LYS A 111 5.79 18.07 5.90
C LYS A 111 7.29 17.85 6.02
N LYS A 112 7.68 16.58 5.89
CA LYS A 112 9.09 16.17 5.83
C LYS A 112 9.21 15.02 4.81
N ILE A 113 10.20 15.09 3.92
CA ILE A 113 10.57 13.95 3.08
C ILE A 113 11.38 12.99 3.95
N VAL A 114 10.89 11.75 4.11
CA VAL A 114 11.56 10.73 4.90
C VAL A 114 12.32 9.74 4.03
N TYR A 115 11.93 9.59 2.77
CA TYR A 115 12.66 8.79 1.79
C TYR A 115 12.50 9.37 0.40
N GLU A 116 13.55 9.29 -0.41
CA GLU A 116 13.53 9.72 -1.80
C GLU A 116 14.40 8.80 -2.66
N VAL A 117 13.92 8.48 -3.85
CA VAL A 117 14.63 7.67 -4.83
C VAL A 117 14.34 8.17 -6.24
N THR A 118 15.39 8.20 -7.07
CA THR A 118 15.31 8.64 -8.46
C THR A 118 15.72 7.52 -9.40
N GLY A 119 15.00 7.39 -10.52
CA GLY A 119 15.29 6.40 -11.56
C GLY A 119 14.22 6.34 -12.63
N LYS A 120 14.47 5.54 -13.65
CA LYS A 120 13.49 5.19 -14.68
C LYS A 120 12.66 4.01 -14.22
N GLY A 121 11.35 4.04 -14.48
CA GLY A 121 10.46 2.95 -14.06
C GLY A 121 10.54 2.64 -12.57
N ILE A 122 10.79 3.67 -11.74
CA ILE A 122 10.93 3.51 -10.29
C ILE A 122 9.59 3.71 -9.59
N SER A 123 9.29 2.89 -8.58
CA SER A 123 8.07 3.00 -7.79
C SER A 123 8.32 2.59 -6.34
N ILE A 124 7.66 3.28 -5.42
CA ILE A 124 7.59 2.88 -4.01
C ILE A 124 6.26 2.15 -3.81
N THR A 125 6.33 0.93 -3.27
CA THR A 125 5.15 0.07 -3.12
C THR A 125 5.11 -0.60 -1.75
N ASN A 126 3.97 -1.20 -1.41
CA ASN A 126 3.78 -1.99 -0.19
C ASN A 126 4.17 -1.24 1.09
N VAL A 127 3.86 0.06 1.16
CA VAL A 127 4.13 0.83 2.38
C VAL A 127 3.17 0.39 3.46
N LYS A 128 3.71 -0.05 4.61
CA LYS A 128 2.96 -0.56 5.76
C LYS A 128 3.58 -0.08 7.07
N CYS A 129 2.74 0.18 8.06
CA CYS A 129 3.17 0.58 9.40
C CYS A 129 3.10 -0.60 10.37
N PHE A 130 4.20 -0.85 11.10
CA PHE A 130 4.23 -1.86 12.16
C PHE A 130 5.07 -1.33 13.34
N GLY A 131 4.47 -1.26 14.52
CA GLY A 131 5.12 -0.68 15.69
C GLY A 131 5.43 0.80 15.46
N ASP A 132 6.70 1.19 15.59
CA ASP A 132 7.20 2.55 15.35
C ASP A 132 7.91 2.69 13.98
N LYS A 133 7.85 1.66 13.14
CA LYS A 133 8.50 1.64 11.83
C LYS A 133 7.50 1.65 10.67
N ILE A 134 7.92 2.31 9.59
CA ILE A 134 7.29 2.23 8.28
C ILE A 134 8.17 1.36 7.41
N PHE A 135 7.61 0.29 6.88
CA PHE A 135 8.29 -0.58 5.92
C PHE A 135 7.78 -0.30 4.51
N PHE A 136 8.64 -0.46 3.51
CA PHE A 136 8.28 -0.25 2.11
C PHE A 136 9.23 -0.98 1.17
N THR A 137 8.74 -1.32 -0.03
CA THR A 137 9.58 -1.86 -1.10
C THR A 137 9.79 -0.81 -2.18
N VAL A 138 10.98 -0.82 -2.76
CA VAL A 138 11.33 -0.02 -3.94
C VAL A 138 11.42 -0.97 -5.12
N ARG A 139 10.65 -0.70 -6.17
CA ARG A 139 10.64 -1.49 -7.40
C ARG A 139 11.18 -0.69 -8.56
N GLU A 140 11.84 -1.38 -9.47
CA GLU A 140 12.41 -0.81 -10.68
C GLU A 140 12.03 -1.67 -11.88
N ALA A 141 11.75 -1.02 -13.01
CA ALA A 141 11.54 -1.72 -14.26
C ALA A 141 12.89 -2.04 -14.93
N ASP A 142 13.14 -3.33 -15.18
CA ASP A 142 14.30 -3.80 -15.96
C ASP A 142 14.16 -3.47 -17.44
N SER A 143 12.92 -3.58 -17.94
CA SER A 143 12.59 -3.26 -19.31
C SER A 143 11.14 -2.82 -19.43
N ILE A 144 10.93 -1.81 -20.24
CA ILE A 144 9.61 -1.26 -20.54
C ILE A 144 9.39 -1.46 -22.06
N SER A 145 8.29 -2.09 -22.42
CA SER A 145 7.88 -2.23 -23.81
C SER A 145 6.37 -2.05 -23.94
N ASP A 146 5.89 -1.84 -25.15
CA ASP A 146 4.45 -1.71 -25.43
C ASP A 146 3.62 -2.93 -25.01
N LYS A 147 4.27 -4.08 -24.75
CA LYS A 147 3.59 -5.35 -24.43
C LYS A 147 3.83 -5.87 -23.02
N ALA A 148 4.92 -5.47 -22.37
CA ALA A 148 5.26 -5.99 -21.06
C ALA A 148 6.25 -5.07 -20.34
N ILE A 149 6.15 -5.06 -19.01
CA ILE A 149 7.10 -4.42 -18.10
C ILE A 149 7.67 -5.56 -17.25
N SER A 150 8.99 -5.75 -17.31
CA SER A 150 9.72 -6.60 -16.36
C SER A 150 10.12 -5.76 -15.16
N VAL A 151 9.87 -6.24 -13.97
CA VAL A 151 10.06 -5.49 -12.72
C VAL A 151 10.78 -6.36 -11.71
N HIS A 152 11.76 -5.78 -11.02
CA HIS A 152 12.34 -6.37 -9.82
C HIS A 152 12.22 -5.43 -8.60
N SER A 153 12.37 -5.98 -7.40
CA SER A 153 12.50 -5.18 -6.19
C SER A 153 13.98 -4.82 -5.99
N ARG A 154 14.28 -3.54 -5.76
CA ARG A 154 15.60 -3.09 -5.30
C ARG A 154 15.88 -3.48 -3.86
N GLY A 155 14.81 -3.77 -3.08
CA GLY A 155 14.91 -4.15 -1.69
C GLY A 155 13.68 -3.76 -0.87
N LEU A 156 13.71 -4.21 0.36
CA LEU A 156 12.79 -3.84 1.43
C LEU A 156 13.53 -2.93 2.41
N PHE A 157 12.93 -1.80 2.69
CA PHE A 157 13.46 -0.76 3.57
C PHE A 157 12.55 -0.55 4.76
N SER A 158 13.11 -0.05 5.86
CA SER A 158 12.35 0.49 6.98
C SER A 158 12.78 1.91 7.31
N TYR A 159 11.82 2.72 7.72
CA TYR A 159 12.05 4.03 8.34
C TYR A 159 11.55 3.99 9.78
N SER A 160 12.39 4.39 10.72
CA SER A 160 12.04 4.49 12.14
C SER A 160 11.55 5.89 12.46
N CYS A 161 10.30 5.99 12.92
CA CYS A 161 9.69 7.27 13.28
C CYS A 161 10.31 7.90 14.55
N SER A 162 10.98 7.09 15.38
CA SER A 162 11.56 7.56 16.65
C SER A 162 12.94 8.19 16.51
N ASN A 163 13.74 7.77 15.53
CA ASN A 163 15.13 8.23 15.37
C ASN A 163 15.47 8.76 13.97
N ASP A 164 14.48 8.80 13.06
CA ASP A 164 14.64 9.29 11.69
C ASP A 164 15.65 8.50 10.84
N GLU A 165 15.83 7.22 11.12
CA GLU A 165 16.79 6.37 10.42
C GLU A 165 16.10 5.48 9.39
N ILE A 166 16.79 5.31 8.25
CA ILE A 166 16.41 4.37 7.20
C ILE A 166 17.40 3.21 7.22
N GLU A 167 16.86 2.00 7.18
CA GLU A 167 17.62 0.76 7.11
C GLU A 167 17.17 -0.05 5.90
N GLU A 168 18.08 -0.67 5.19
CA GLU A 168 17.78 -1.74 4.25
C GLU A 168 17.58 -3.03 5.05
N VAL A 169 16.36 -3.56 5.04
CA VAL A 169 16.01 -4.81 5.73
C VAL A 169 16.44 -6.01 4.91
N SER A 170 16.32 -5.94 3.58
CA SER A 170 16.75 -6.99 2.66
C SER A 170 16.87 -6.46 1.24
N GLY A 171 17.95 -6.83 0.55
CA GLY A 171 18.17 -6.57 -0.88
C GLY A 171 17.59 -7.63 -1.83
N GLN A 172 16.81 -8.59 -1.33
CA GLN A 172 16.19 -9.62 -2.16
C GLN A 172 15.01 -9.08 -3.00
N ASN A 173 14.64 -9.82 -4.05
CA ASN A 173 13.48 -9.48 -4.88
C ASN A 173 12.16 -9.78 -4.16
N ILE A 174 11.85 -8.96 -3.15
CA ILE A 174 10.67 -9.12 -2.30
C ILE A 174 9.42 -8.60 -3.02
N ASN A 175 8.44 -9.47 -3.15
CA ASN A 175 7.14 -9.12 -3.74
C ASN A 175 6.21 -8.44 -2.73
N ASP A 176 6.03 -9.03 -1.56
CA ASP A 176 5.20 -8.48 -0.48
C ASP A 176 5.65 -9.06 0.87
N TYR A 177 5.19 -8.46 1.97
CA TYR A 177 5.54 -8.84 3.32
C TYR A 177 4.42 -8.49 4.31
N TYR A 178 4.48 -9.11 5.48
CA TYR A 178 3.63 -8.80 6.62
C TYR A 178 4.40 -9.02 7.93
N VAL A 179 4.08 -8.25 8.97
CA VAL A 179 4.71 -8.36 10.28
C VAL A 179 3.69 -8.87 11.30
N VAL A 180 4.08 -9.92 12.03
CA VAL A 180 3.28 -10.53 13.11
C VAL A 180 4.21 -10.73 14.32
N ASP A 181 3.82 -10.21 15.47
CA ASP A 181 4.51 -10.41 16.74
C ASP A 181 6.03 -10.14 16.68
N GLY A 182 6.44 -9.09 15.95
CA GLY A 182 7.85 -8.73 15.79
C GLY A 182 8.62 -9.58 14.78
N THR A 183 7.98 -10.56 14.13
CA THR A 183 8.55 -11.33 13.03
C THR A 183 7.97 -10.88 11.70
N MET A 184 8.82 -10.58 10.74
CA MET A 184 8.41 -10.27 9.38
C MET A 184 8.39 -11.54 8.54
N TYR A 185 7.29 -11.77 7.85
CA TYR A 185 7.11 -12.79 6.83
C TYR A 185 7.11 -12.11 5.47
N TYR A 186 8.00 -12.52 4.56
CA TYR A 186 8.12 -11.90 3.26
C TYR A 186 8.29 -12.92 2.14
N PHE A 187 7.68 -12.62 1.00
CA PHE A 187 7.72 -13.48 -0.17
C PHE A 187 8.77 -12.98 -1.16
N VAL A 188 9.73 -13.85 -1.49
CA VAL A 188 10.74 -13.61 -2.52
C VAL A 188 10.27 -14.25 -3.82
N THR A 189 10.18 -13.45 -4.87
CA THR A 189 9.73 -13.88 -6.19
C THR A 189 10.56 -15.06 -6.71
N GLY A 190 9.88 -16.13 -7.08
CA GLY A 190 10.50 -17.35 -7.60
C GLY A 190 11.15 -18.27 -6.55
N GLU A 191 11.18 -17.86 -5.28
CA GLU A 191 11.85 -18.64 -4.22
C GLU A 191 10.88 -19.16 -3.15
N GLY A 192 9.97 -18.31 -2.62
CA GLY A 192 9.05 -18.72 -1.58
C GLY A 192 8.95 -17.75 -0.39
N LEU A 193 8.46 -18.25 0.73
CA LEU A 193 8.23 -17.48 1.95
C LEU A 193 9.43 -17.59 2.91
N TYR A 194 9.85 -16.44 3.37
CA TYR A 194 10.91 -16.27 4.37
C TYR A 194 10.35 -15.62 5.62
N LYS A 195 11.05 -15.79 6.73
CA LYS A 195 10.83 -15.02 7.96
C LYS A 195 12.14 -14.44 8.49
N ILE A 196 12.02 -13.30 9.16
CA ILE A 196 13.12 -12.62 9.86
C ILE A 196 12.53 -11.91 11.09
N ASP A 197 13.18 -12.05 12.23
CA ASP A 197 12.81 -11.23 13.40
C ASP A 197 13.32 -9.80 13.18
N ILE A 198 12.46 -8.82 13.46
CA ILE A 198 12.80 -7.40 13.27
C ILE A 198 13.98 -7.04 14.15
N GLY A 199 15.05 -6.51 13.53
CA GLY A 199 16.32 -6.23 14.20
C GLY A 199 17.33 -7.39 14.16
N SER A 200 17.02 -8.48 13.46
CA SER A 200 17.96 -9.59 13.18
C SER A 200 18.46 -9.52 11.75
N ASP A 201 19.70 -9.92 11.52
CA ASP A 201 20.28 -10.05 10.18
C ASP A 201 20.10 -11.47 9.61
N ILE A 202 19.43 -12.36 10.35
CA ILE A 202 19.29 -13.76 9.97
C ILE A 202 17.88 -14.04 9.49
N SER A 203 17.74 -14.26 8.19
CA SER A 203 16.50 -14.72 7.59
C SER A 203 16.47 -16.23 7.42
N GLN A 204 15.28 -16.82 7.47
CA GLN A 204 15.04 -18.24 7.29
C GLN A 204 13.95 -18.45 6.23
N LYS A 205 14.26 -19.25 5.18
CA LYS A 205 13.23 -19.77 4.29
C LYS A 205 12.38 -20.79 5.05
N ILE A 206 11.07 -20.60 5.08
CA ILE A 206 10.13 -21.49 5.79
C ILE A 206 9.21 -22.25 4.85
N TRP A 207 9.03 -21.75 3.62
CA TRP A 207 8.23 -22.43 2.61
C TRP A 207 8.82 -22.19 1.23
N GLU A 208 8.85 -23.21 0.38
CA GLU A 208 9.37 -23.15 -0.98
C GLU A 208 8.22 -23.13 -1.97
N SER A 209 8.23 -22.17 -2.89
CA SER A 209 7.24 -22.13 -3.95
C SER A 209 7.51 -23.24 -4.96
N THR A 210 6.51 -24.08 -5.21
CA THR A 210 6.59 -25.14 -6.23
C THR A 210 6.17 -24.66 -7.62
N GLU A 211 5.62 -23.45 -7.70
CA GLU A 211 5.16 -22.80 -8.94
C GLU A 211 5.90 -21.48 -9.11
N GLN A 212 6.07 -21.04 -10.36
CA GLN A 212 6.52 -19.68 -10.63
C GLN A 212 5.42 -18.72 -10.17
N CYS A 213 5.55 -18.23 -8.94
CA CYS A 213 4.68 -17.21 -8.39
C CYS A 213 5.34 -15.86 -8.62
N ASP A 214 4.90 -15.15 -9.64
CA ASP A 214 5.47 -13.85 -9.98
C ASP A 214 4.94 -12.73 -9.08
N MET A 215 3.75 -12.90 -8.51
CA MET A 215 3.09 -11.92 -7.64
C MET A 215 2.30 -12.62 -6.53
N CYS A 216 2.88 -12.70 -5.34
CA CYS A 216 2.18 -13.13 -4.13
C CYS A 216 2.00 -11.98 -3.17
N SER A 217 0.78 -11.73 -2.69
CA SER A 217 0.57 -10.89 -1.53
C SER A 217 0.61 -11.71 -0.24
N VAL A 218 1.15 -11.09 0.81
CA VAL A 218 1.29 -11.69 2.14
C VAL A 218 0.40 -10.96 3.12
N SER A 219 -0.43 -11.70 3.85
CA SER A 219 -1.27 -11.18 4.93
C SER A 219 -1.31 -12.15 6.10
N SER A 220 -1.86 -11.75 7.24
CA SER A 220 -1.98 -12.60 8.42
C SER A 220 -3.15 -12.14 9.27
N ASP A 221 -3.78 -13.08 9.97
CA ASP A 221 -4.75 -12.85 11.04
C ASP A 221 -4.09 -12.89 12.45
N GLY A 222 -2.76 -13.02 12.50
CA GLY A 222 -1.99 -13.17 13.72
C GLY A 222 -1.69 -14.63 14.10
N GLU A 223 -2.44 -15.58 13.60
CA GLU A 223 -2.22 -17.03 13.82
C GLU A 223 -1.59 -17.70 12.60
N TYR A 224 -2.12 -17.41 11.41
CA TYR A 224 -1.67 -17.97 10.14
C TYR A 224 -1.15 -16.88 9.20
N ILE A 225 -0.34 -17.32 8.22
CA ILE A 225 0.12 -16.51 7.10
C ILE A 225 -0.67 -16.94 5.86
N TYR A 226 -1.20 -15.97 5.15
CA TYR A 226 -1.98 -16.18 3.93
C TYR A 226 -1.19 -15.66 2.73
N LEU A 227 -0.84 -16.56 1.81
CA LEU A 227 -0.25 -16.21 0.53
C LEU A 227 -1.32 -16.21 -0.54
N ASN A 228 -1.58 -15.06 -1.12
CA ASN A 228 -2.44 -14.98 -2.30
C ASN A 228 -1.58 -15.03 -3.56
N ASN A 229 -1.67 -16.14 -4.28
CA ASN A 229 -0.99 -16.32 -5.55
C ASN A 229 -1.81 -15.69 -6.68
N HIS A 230 -1.35 -14.55 -7.17
CA HIS A 230 -1.94 -13.84 -8.30
C HIS A 230 -1.32 -14.32 -9.62
N LYS A 231 -1.43 -15.59 -9.95
CA LYS A 231 -0.78 -16.20 -11.11
C LYS A 231 -1.07 -15.52 -12.48
N TYR A 232 -2.08 -14.64 -12.57
CA TYR A 232 -2.53 -14.09 -13.85
C TYR A 232 -3.21 -12.72 -13.76
N CYS A 233 -2.78 -11.79 -12.93
CA CYS A 233 -3.67 -10.69 -12.56
C CYS A 233 -3.80 -9.54 -13.54
N TYR A 234 -2.93 -9.23 -14.44
CA TYR A 234 -3.07 -7.94 -15.13
C TYR A 234 -3.46 -7.99 -16.61
N TYR A 235 -3.03 -8.99 -17.36
CA TYR A 235 -3.32 -9.06 -18.80
C TYR A 235 -4.43 -10.04 -19.19
N MET A 236 -4.78 -10.96 -18.34
CA MET A 236 -5.78 -11.99 -18.64
C MET A 236 -7.21 -11.58 -18.28
N TRP A 237 -7.37 -10.49 -17.51
CA TRP A 237 -8.68 -9.99 -17.13
C TRP A 237 -9.54 -9.56 -18.34
N GLU A 238 -8.91 -8.95 -19.33
CA GLU A 238 -9.62 -8.53 -20.56
C GLU A 238 -9.90 -9.66 -21.53
N LEU A 239 -9.13 -10.76 -21.48
CA LEU A 239 -9.17 -11.83 -22.48
C LEU A 239 -9.88 -13.11 -22.03
N TYR A 240 -9.88 -13.46 -20.73
CA TYR A 240 -10.30 -14.80 -20.29
C TYR A 240 -11.24 -14.84 -19.07
N GLY A 241 -11.63 -13.70 -18.52
CA GLY A 241 -12.39 -13.68 -17.27
C GLY A 241 -11.53 -14.03 -16.06
N PHE A 242 -12.11 -14.02 -14.88
CA PHE A 242 -11.43 -14.16 -13.59
C PHE A 242 -10.57 -15.42 -13.51
N SER A 243 -9.29 -15.25 -13.20
CA SER A 243 -8.42 -16.35 -12.77
C SER A 243 -8.82 -16.80 -11.35
N GLU A 244 -8.66 -18.07 -11.07
CA GLU A 244 -8.87 -18.61 -9.72
C GLU A 244 -7.87 -17.94 -8.76
N ASN A 245 -8.36 -17.17 -7.81
CA ASN A 245 -7.56 -16.69 -6.70
C ASN A 245 -7.34 -17.84 -5.71
N ARG A 246 -6.09 -18.22 -5.53
CA ARG A 246 -5.68 -19.29 -4.63
C ARG A 246 -4.97 -18.69 -3.42
N TYR A 247 -5.50 -18.99 -2.25
CA TYR A 247 -4.86 -18.65 -0.99
C TYR A 247 -4.24 -19.89 -0.39
N ILE A 248 -2.95 -19.81 -0.10
CA ILE A 248 -2.23 -20.86 0.63
C ILE A 248 -2.15 -20.39 2.08
N VAL A 249 -2.67 -21.20 3.00
CA VAL A 249 -2.66 -20.93 4.43
C VAL A 249 -1.49 -21.67 5.05
N ILE A 250 -0.57 -20.95 5.67
CA ILE A 250 0.69 -21.46 6.21
C ILE A 250 0.76 -21.11 7.69
N ASP A 251 1.19 -22.04 8.54
CA ASP A 251 1.52 -21.73 9.93
C ASP A 251 2.84 -20.94 10.04
N LYS A 252 3.12 -20.38 11.22
CA LYS A 252 4.36 -19.61 11.47
C LYS A 252 5.64 -20.44 11.34
N GLY A 253 5.53 -21.76 11.23
CA GLY A 253 6.63 -22.71 11.00
C GLY A 253 6.88 -23.04 9.53
N GLY A 254 5.96 -22.66 8.63
CA GLY A 254 6.07 -22.93 7.20
C GLY A 254 5.27 -24.16 6.72
N ASN A 255 4.48 -24.81 7.58
CA ASN A 255 3.64 -25.92 7.16
C ASN A 255 2.38 -25.40 6.47
N VAL A 256 2.05 -25.94 5.31
CA VAL A 256 0.79 -25.67 4.62
C VAL A 256 -0.35 -26.34 5.40
N ILE A 257 -1.27 -25.54 5.90
CA ILE A 257 -2.41 -25.99 6.69
C ILE A 257 -3.62 -26.20 5.79
N ASN A 258 -3.82 -25.31 4.81
CA ASN A 258 -4.98 -25.35 3.92
C ASN A 258 -4.70 -24.61 2.61
N GLU A 259 -5.53 -24.87 1.62
CA GLU A 259 -5.62 -24.11 0.38
C GLU A 259 -7.06 -23.71 0.15
N ILE A 260 -7.29 -22.43 -0.10
CA ILE A 260 -8.62 -21.86 -0.31
C ILE A 260 -8.71 -21.36 -1.75
N LEU A 261 -9.65 -21.88 -2.50
CA LEU A 261 -9.98 -21.40 -3.84
C LEU A 261 -11.13 -20.40 -3.73
N CYS A 262 -10.89 -19.18 -4.22
CA CYS A 262 -11.89 -18.11 -4.25
C CYS A 262 -12.06 -17.63 -5.69
N PRO A 263 -12.81 -18.32 -6.52
CA PRO A 263 -12.89 -18.05 -7.96
C PRO A 263 -13.44 -16.66 -8.28
N ASP A 264 -14.26 -16.09 -7.41
CA ASP A 264 -14.94 -14.80 -7.63
C ASP A 264 -14.41 -13.66 -6.74
N ALA A 265 -13.38 -13.91 -5.92
CA ALA A 265 -12.85 -12.91 -4.99
C ALA A 265 -11.60 -12.23 -5.54
N LEU A 266 -11.64 -10.90 -5.67
CA LEU A 266 -10.47 -10.09 -6.04
C LEU A 266 -9.45 -9.99 -4.90
N ALA A 267 -9.91 -10.05 -3.64
CA ALA A 267 -9.07 -10.04 -2.45
C ALA A 267 -9.84 -10.59 -1.24
N LEU A 268 -9.12 -11.20 -0.29
CA LEU A 268 -9.62 -11.46 1.06
C LEU A 268 -9.08 -10.37 1.99
N TYR A 269 -9.97 -9.79 2.76
CA TYR A 269 -9.64 -8.86 3.83
C TYR A 269 -9.91 -9.56 5.16
N PHE A 270 -8.89 -9.66 5.98
CA PHE A 270 -9.03 -10.12 7.34
C PHE A 270 -9.39 -8.92 8.20
N GLY A 271 -10.61 -8.89 8.70
CA GLY A 271 -11.07 -7.85 9.61
C GLY A 271 -10.40 -8.00 10.96
N ASP A 272 -10.07 -6.87 11.58
CA ASP A 272 -9.73 -6.84 13.00
C ASP A 272 -11.05 -6.63 13.76
N ASP A 273 -11.37 -7.55 14.64
CA ASP A 273 -12.56 -7.49 15.52
C ASP A 273 -12.41 -6.44 16.65
N ARG A 274 -11.46 -5.51 16.56
CA ARG A 274 -11.21 -4.47 17.56
C ARG A 274 -11.77 -3.11 17.19
#